data_05bdbb23d12896e8c6c5c9a435e35ff7
#
_entry.id   05bdbb23d12896e8c6c5c9a435e35ff7
#
_cell.length_a   1.000
_cell.length_b   1.000
_cell.length_c   1.000
_cell.angle_alpha   90.00
_cell.angle_beta   90.00
_cell.angle_gamma   90.00
#
_symmetry.space_group_name_H-M   'P 1'
#
loop_
_entity.id
_entity.type
_entity.pdbx_description
1 polymer ?
#
loop_
_entity_poly.entity_id
_entity_poly.type
_entity_poly.pdbx_seq_one_letter_code
_entity_poly.pdbx_strand_id
1 'polypeptide(L)'
;WLKQKFVNGKLDKELASSFAPISPSEWKKNPNEWLSSMDILNVMKQYEKAYKCFDFIGPSPIDFDTHQLYGECVWEELCHFNVENEIKNGKFKIGIIFNLDPHNLGGSHWVSMFINIKKSIIFYFDSAGDEIPKEMMTFVERVKKQGKALKSPINFKFDQNYPVEHQYGDTECGIYSLYFIAHMLEDRHTSEYFKKHILYDKYMEKFRKIYFNDAL
;
A
#
# COMPACT_ATOMS: atom_id res chain seq x y z
N TRP A 1 -14.36 1.41 -31.49
CA TRP A 1 -15.76 0.92 -31.44
C TRP A 1 -16.55 1.52 -30.28
N LEU A 2 -15.97 1.60 -29.08
CA LEU A 2 -16.59 2.24 -27.89
C LEU A 2 -16.79 3.75 -28.04
N LYS A 3 -15.89 4.47 -28.71
CA LYS A 3 -15.99 5.94 -28.90
C LYS A 3 -17.15 6.38 -29.82
N GLN A 4 -17.76 5.49 -30.59
CA GLN A 4 -18.77 5.87 -31.58
C GLN A 4 -20.24 5.81 -31.07
N LYS A 5 -20.51 5.33 -29.87
CA LYS A 5 -21.90 5.08 -29.42
C LYS A 5 -22.39 5.82 -28.17
N PHE A 6 -21.56 6.59 -27.49
CA PHE A 6 -22.00 7.19 -26.24
C PHE A 6 -21.77 8.70 -26.18
N VAL A 7 -22.85 9.43 -26.40
CA VAL A 7 -22.93 10.91 -26.43
C VAL A 7 -23.16 11.51 -25.03
N ASN A 8 -22.92 10.77 -23.95
CA ASN A 8 -23.12 11.30 -22.60
C ASN A 8 -21.81 11.28 -21.81
N GLY A 9 -21.18 12.44 -21.63
CA GLY A 9 -19.93 12.63 -20.87
C GLY A 9 -19.97 12.13 -19.41
N LYS A 10 -21.12 11.70 -18.90
CA LYS A 10 -21.24 11.00 -17.62
C LYS A 10 -20.76 9.55 -17.70
N LEU A 11 -21.05 8.85 -18.80
CA LEU A 11 -20.64 7.47 -19.00
C LEU A 11 -19.13 7.37 -19.29
N ASP A 12 -18.56 8.36 -19.97
CA ASP A 12 -17.11 8.44 -20.21
C ASP A 12 -16.33 8.62 -18.90
N LYS A 13 -16.87 9.41 -17.97
CA LYS A 13 -16.29 9.58 -16.62
C LYS A 13 -16.40 8.31 -15.79
N GLU A 14 -17.54 7.61 -15.81
CA GLU A 14 -17.75 6.34 -15.11
C GLU A 14 -16.85 5.22 -15.68
N LEU A 15 -16.66 5.18 -17.00
CA LEU A 15 -15.74 4.23 -17.64
C LEU A 15 -14.27 4.55 -17.35
N ALA A 16 -13.90 5.83 -17.39
CA ALA A 16 -12.54 6.25 -17.05
C ALA A 16 -12.21 5.89 -15.58
N SER A 17 -13.13 6.20 -14.64
CA SER A 17 -12.94 5.89 -13.22
C SER A 17 -12.99 4.38 -12.88
N SER A 18 -13.47 3.52 -13.81
CA SER A 18 -13.49 2.07 -13.59
C SER A 18 -12.13 1.39 -13.80
N PHE A 19 -11.17 2.05 -14.44
CA PHE A 19 -9.82 1.48 -14.71
C PHE A 19 -8.71 2.14 -13.90
N ALA A 20 -8.87 3.38 -13.49
CA ALA A 20 -8.01 4.10 -12.56
C ALA A 20 -8.80 5.28 -11.96
N PRO A 21 -8.55 5.69 -10.70
CA PRO A 21 -9.21 6.86 -10.13
C PRO A 21 -8.82 8.13 -10.89
N ILE A 22 -9.69 9.14 -10.79
CA ILE A 22 -9.39 10.47 -11.34
C ILE A 22 -8.30 11.11 -10.48
N SER A 23 -7.32 11.74 -11.14
CA SER A 23 -6.25 12.46 -10.46
C SER A 23 -6.80 13.59 -9.58
N PRO A 24 -6.16 13.86 -8.42
CA PRO A 24 -6.52 14.99 -7.57
C PRO A 24 -6.55 16.32 -8.34
N SER A 25 -7.53 17.15 -8.07
CA SER A 25 -7.68 18.46 -8.75
C SER A 25 -6.50 19.40 -8.47
N GLU A 26 -5.87 19.23 -7.33
CA GLU A 26 -4.70 19.97 -6.85
C GLU A 26 -3.50 19.80 -7.79
N TRP A 27 -3.39 18.64 -8.46
CA TRP A 27 -2.30 18.36 -9.41
C TRP A 27 -2.30 19.28 -10.65
N LYS A 28 -3.42 19.93 -10.93
CA LYS A 28 -3.46 20.97 -11.98
C LYS A 28 -2.59 22.20 -11.63
N LYS A 29 -2.43 22.47 -10.33
CA LYS A 29 -1.60 23.57 -9.81
C LYS A 29 -0.24 23.10 -9.36
N ASN A 30 -0.17 21.95 -8.71
CA ASN A 30 1.05 21.30 -8.26
C ASN A 30 1.08 19.84 -8.71
N PRO A 31 1.69 19.53 -9.87
CA PRO A 31 1.72 18.17 -10.42
C PRO A 31 2.37 17.12 -9.51
N ASN A 32 3.22 17.57 -8.58
CA ASN A 32 3.96 16.73 -7.65
C ASN A 32 3.36 16.78 -6.23
N GLU A 33 2.12 17.23 -6.06
CA GLU A 33 1.44 17.22 -4.76
C GLU A 33 1.42 15.81 -4.18
N TRP A 34 1.54 15.72 -2.88
CA TRP A 34 1.51 14.46 -2.14
C TRP A 34 0.19 13.73 -2.36
N LEU A 35 0.24 12.40 -2.32
CA LEU A 35 -0.96 11.58 -2.28
C LEU A 35 -1.61 11.67 -0.90
N SER A 36 -2.91 11.95 -0.90
CA SER A 36 -3.73 11.81 0.30
C SER A 36 -4.03 10.33 0.60
N SER A 37 -4.51 10.04 1.80
CA SER A 37 -5.01 8.72 2.18
C SER A 37 -6.11 8.22 1.21
N MET A 38 -6.97 9.14 0.75
CA MET A 38 -8.05 8.79 -0.19
C MET A 38 -7.53 8.44 -1.59
N ASP A 39 -6.49 9.09 -2.06
CA ASP A 39 -5.87 8.79 -3.34
C ASP A 39 -5.29 7.37 -3.34
N ILE A 40 -4.53 7.05 -2.29
CA ILE A 40 -3.96 5.71 -2.07
C ILE A 40 -5.06 4.65 -2.00
N LEU A 41 -6.09 4.89 -1.19
CA LEU A 41 -7.21 3.96 -1.01
C LEU A 41 -7.95 3.71 -2.32
N ASN A 42 -8.21 4.75 -3.11
CA ASN A 42 -8.92 4.64 -4.39
C ASN A 42 -8.14 3.79 -5.40
N VAL A 43 -6.82 3.89 -5.44
CA VAL A 43 -5.97 3.03 -6.27
C VAL A 43 -6.03 1.59 -5.77
N MET A 44 -5.78 1.36 -4.48
CA MET A 44 -5.69 0.00 -3.92
C MET A 44 -7.01 -0.78 -3.98
N LYS A 45 -8.15 -0.12 -3.83
CA LYS A 45 -9.47 -0.75 -4.01
C LYS A 45 -9.69 -1.35 -5.39
N GLN A 46 -9.06 -0.81 -6.43
CA GLN A 46 -9.15 -1.41 -7.76
C GLN A 46 -8.36 -2.71 -7.86
N TYR A 47 -7.21 -2.75 -7.20
CA TYR A 47 -6.42 -3.98 -7.08
C TYR A 47 -7.14 -5.05 -6.27
N GLU A 48 -7.83 -4.71 -5.18
CA GLU A 48 -8.66 -5.65 -4.43
C GLU A 48 -9.80 -6.22 -5.27
N LYS A 49 -10.44 -5.38 -6.09
CA LYS A 49 -11.47 -5.81 -7.02
C LYS A 49 -10.95 -6.81 -8.04
N ALA A 50 -9.75 -6.57 -8.58
CA ALA A 50 -9.12 -7.37 -9.62
C ALA A 50 -8.52 -8.67 -9.07
N TYR A 51 -7.92 -8.64 -7.89
CA TYR A 51 -7.19 -9.76 -7.28
C TYR A 51 -7.90 -10.28 -6.03
N LYS A 52 -8.73 -11.31 -6.17
CA LYS A 52 -9.53 -11.85 -5.06
C LYS A 52 -8.71 -12.39 -3.88
N CYS A 53 -7.47 -12.80 -4.13
CA CYS A 53 -6.54 -13.27 -3.10
C CYS A 53 -5.80 -12.13 -2.37
N PHE A 54 -6.05 -10.89 -2.75
CA PHE A 54 -5.42 -9.70 -2.18
C PHE A 54 -6.34 -9.02 -1.19
N ASP A 55 -5.76 -8.53 -0.11
CA ASP A 55 -6.36 -7.64 0.86
C ASP A 55 -5.51 -6.40 1.03
N PHE A 56 -6.13 -5.22 1.06
CA PHE A 56 -5.44 -3.96 1.30
C PHE A 56 -5.90 -3.36 2.62
N ILE A 57 -4.96 -3.15 3.53
CA ILE A 57 -5.21 -2.55 4.84
C ILE A 57 -4.57 -1.16 4.90
N GLY A 58 -5.35 -0.17 5.25
CA GLY A 58 -4.88 1.21 5.36
C GLY A 58 -5.45 2.13 4.27
N PRO A 59 -4.84 3.30 4.04
CA PRO A 59 -3.64 3.84 4.72
C PRO A 59 -3.84 4.06 6.22
N SER A 60 -2.90 3.59 7.02
CA SER A 60 -2.97 3.57 8.47
C SER A 60 -1.90 4.48 9.10
N PRO A 61 -2.18 5.17 10.20
CA PRO A 61 -1.17 5.89 10.96
C PRO A 61 -0.24 4.92 11.70
N ILE A 62 0.97 5.40 12.09
CA ILE A 62 1.96 4.57 12.78
C ILE A 62 1.46 4.06 14.14
N ASP A 63 0.60 4.81 14.81
CA ASP A 63 0.04 4.50 16.13
C ASP A 63 -1.24 3.64 16.09
N PHE A 64 -1.40 2.84 15.04
CA PHE A 64 -2.58 2.00 14.77
C PHE A 64 -3.00 1.08 15.94
N ASP A 65 -2.05 0.59 16.74
CA ASP A 65 -2.28 -0.27 17.91
C ASP A 65 -2.59 0.51 19.20
N THR A 66 -2.59 1.84 19.16
CA THR A 66 -2.93 2.66 20.34
C THR A 66 -4.40 2.53 20.67
N HIS A 67 -4.70 2.27 21.95
CA HIS A 67 -6.08 2.17 22.44
C HIS A 67 -6.56 3.54 22.91
N GLN A 68 -7.74 3.92 22.44
CA GLN A 68 -8.44 5.15 22.85
C GLN A 68 -9.26 4.95 24.14
N LEU A 69 -9.95 6.01 24.58
CA LEU A 69 -10.64 6.07 25.88
C LEU A 69 -11.63 4.92 26.17
N TYR A 70 -12.21 4.30 25.17
CA TYR A 70 -13.15 3.19 25.32
C TYR A 70 -12.56 1.83 24.93
N GLY A 71 -11.23 1.74 24.75
CA GLY A 71 -10.55 0.52 24.39
C GLY A 71 -10.55 0.22 22.88
N GLU A 72 -11.11 1.11 22.07
CA GLU A 72 -11.06 1.02 20.61
C GLU A 72 -9.65 1.32 20.10
N CYS A 73 -9.20 0.59 19.11
CA CYS A 73 -7.91 0.86 18.47
C CYS A 73 -8.01 2.07 17.53
N VAL A 74 -6.91 2.77 17.35
CA VAL A 74 -6.80 3.84 16.35
C VAL A 74 -7.08 3.29 14.96
N TRP A 75 -6.66 2.04 14.67
CA TRP A 75 -6.94 1.37 13.40
C TRP A 75 -7.33 -0.10 13.64
N GLU A 76 -8.61 -0.36 13.71
CA GLU A 76 -9.21 -1.66 14.07
C GLU A 76 -8.72 -2.82 13.21
N GLU A 77 -8.62 -2.63 11.89
CA GLU A 77 -8.23 -3.69 10.96
C GLU A 77 -6.82 -4.23 11.23
N LEU A 78 -5.86 -3.35 11.57
CA LEU A 78 -4.50 -3.76 11.92
C LEU A 78 -4.39 -4.27 13.35
N CYS A 79 -5.08 -3.63 14.29
CA CYS A 79 -5.09 -4.00 15.70
C CYS A 79 -5.61 -5.43 15.87
N HIS A 80 -6.68 -5.78 15.15
CA HIS A 80 -7.32 -7.09 15.17
C HIS A 80 -6.90 -8.00 14.00
N PHE A 81 -5.83 -7.67 13.29
CA PHE A 81 -5.33 -8.48 12.19
C PHE A 81 -5.08 -9.92 12.62
N ASN A 82 -5.58 -10.86 11.81
CA ASN A 82 -5.47 -12.29 12.13
C ASN A 82 -5.18 -13.11 10.87
N VAL A 83 -4.01 -13.74 10.82
CA VAL A 83 -3.54 -14.55 9.69
C VAL A 83 -4.49 -15.71 9.37
N GLU A 84 -5.09 -16.34 10.36
CA GLU A 84 -6.02 -17.47 10.15
C GLU A 84 -7.30 -16.99 9.46
N ASN A 85 -7.81 -15.80 9.84
CA ASN A 85 -8.97 -15.20 9.21
C ASN A 85 -8.69 -14.83 7.75
N GLU A 86 -7.50 -14.26 7.46
CA GLU A 86 -7.09 -13.97 6.09
C GLU A 86 -7.10 -15.24 5.22
N ILE A 87 -6.51 -16.32 5.72
CA ILE A 87 -6.49 -17.62 5.03
C ILE A 87 -7.93 -18.14 4.80
N LYS A 88 -8.80 -18.08 5.80
CA LYS A 88 -10.20 -18.51 5.70
C LYS A 88 -10.98 -17.71 4.66
N ASN A 89 -10.68 -16.43 4.52
CA ASN A 89 -11.27 -15.52 3.54
C ASN A 89 -10.64 -15.64 2.14
N GLY A 90 -9.65 -16.53 1.97
CA GLY A 90 -8.95 -16.72 0.70
C GLY A 90 -7.95 -15.60 0.37
N LYS A 91 -7.58 -14.79 1.37
CA LYS A 91 -6.60 -13.71 1.25
C LYS A 91 -5.22 -14.25 1.57
N PHE A 92 -4.33 -14.21 0.61
CA PHE A 92 -2.98 -14.75 0.73
C PHE A 92 -1.88 -13.73 0.46
N LYS A 93 -2.26 -12.56 -0.05
CA LYS A 93 -1.40 -11.42 -0.32
C LYS A 93 -2.02 -10.20 0.35
N ILE A 94 -1.33 -9.63 1.32
CA ILE A 94 -1.81 -8.49 2.08
C ILE A 94 -0.85 -7.32 1.83
N GLY A 95 -1.38 -6.20 1.37
CA GLY A 95 -0.68 -4.95 1.20
C GLY A 95 -1.09 -3.96 2.27
N ILE A 96 -0.14 -3.31 2.90
CA ILE A 96 -0.39 -2.32 3.94
C ILE A 96 0.41 -1.07 3.61
N ILE A 97 -0.22 0.10 3.68
CA ILE A 97 0.47 1.39 3.56
C ILE A 97 0.25 2.16 4.86
N PHE A 98 1.35 2.69 5.40
CA PHE A 98 1.35 3.42 6.65
C PHE A 98 1.81 4.86 6.42
N ASN A 99 1.27 5.79 7.23
CA ASN A 99 1.88 7.08 7.44
C ASN A 99 2.73 7.03 8.71
N LEU A 100 3.93 7.62 8.67
CA LEU A 100 4.83 7.64 9.82
C LEU A 100 4.38 8.61 10.94
N ASP A 101 3.39 9.45 10.68
CA ASP A 101 2.77 10.27 11.71
C ASP A 101 1.66 9.52 12.45
N PRO A 102 1.44 9.82 13.74
CA PRO A 102 0.26 9.42 14.49
C PRO A 102 -1.04 10.00 13.88
N HIS A 103 -2.17 9.37 14.22
CA HIS A 103 -3.51 9.70 13.67
C HIS A 103 -3.94 11.18 13.87
N ASN A 104 -3.37 11.89 14.81
CA ASN A 104 -3.70 13.29 15.15
C ASN A 104 -2.75 14.31 14.49
N LEU A 105 -1.86 13.88 13.61
CA LEU A 105 -0.95 14.73 12.83
C LEU A 105 -1.30 14.72 11.34
N GLY A 106 -0.66 15.62 10.59
CA GLY A 106 -0.99 15.85 9.18
C GLY A 106 -0.45 14.83 8.19
N GLY A 107 0.45 13.95 8.62
CA GLY A 107 1.17 13.01 7.78
C GLY A 107 2.51 13.55 7.29
N SER A 108 3.54 12.71 7.34
CA SER A 108 4.92 13.08 6.99
C SER A 108 5.52 12.22 5.89
N HIS A 109 5.29 10.90 5.92
CA HIS A 109 5.89 9.98 4.98
C HIS A 109 5.07 8.70 4.82
N TRP A 110 4.95 8.23 3.58
CA TRP A 110 4.28 6.96 3.26
C TRP A 110 5.29 5.84 3.12
N VAL A 111 5.06 4.78 3.87
CA VAL A 111 5.83 3.52 3.79
C VAL A 111 4.89 2.34 3.61
N SER A 112 5.42 1.18 3.24
CA SER A 112 4.57 0.06 2.90
C SER A 112 5.11 -1.28 3.38
N MET A 113 4.20 -2.23 3.59
CA MET A 113 4.51 -3.60 3.94
C MET A 113 3.71 -4.55 3.06
N PHE A 114 4.33 -5.66 2.67
CA PHE A 114 3.67 -6.71 1.93
C PHE A 114 3.85 -8.06 2.61
N ILE A 115 2.73 -8.75 2.86
CA ILE A 115 2.73 -10.09 3.44
C ILE A 115 2.26 -11.07 2.36
N ASN A 116 3.10 -12.05 2.05
CA ASN A 116 2.72 -13.17 1.19
C ASN A 116 2.67 -14.44 2.02
N ILE A 117 1.47 -14.86 2.38
CA ILE A 117 1.24 -16.02 3.25
C ILE A 117 1.76 -17.31 2.59
N LYS A 118 1.51 -17.49 1.29
CA LYS A 118 1.94 -18.70 0.55
C LYS A 118 3.46 -18.80 0.41
N LYS A 119 4.14 -17.65 0.30
CA LYS A 119 5.61 -17.60 0.23
C LYS A 119 6.26 -17.48 1.61
N SER A 120 5.46 -17.33 2.67
CA SER A 120 5.91 -17.12 4.06
C SER A 120 6.86 -15.92 4.21
N ILE A 121 6.53 -14.81 3.55
CA ILE A 121 7.37 -13.60 3.50
C ILE A 121 6.58 -12.41 4.07
N ILE A 122 7.26 -11.60 4.87
CA ILE A 122 6.86 -10.24 5.24
C ILE A 122 7.98 -9.33 4.78
N PHE A 123 7.67 -8.32 3.98
CA PHE A 123 8.66 -7.37 3.49
C PHE A 123 8.21 -5.93 3.75
N TYR A 124 9.05 -5.16 4.42
CA TYR A 124 8.86 -3.73 4.65
C TYR A 124 9.64 -2.94 3.59
N PHE A 125 9.00 -1.92 3.06
CA PHE A 125 9.58 -1.04 2.06
C PHE A 125 9.42 0.42 2.46
N ASP A 126 10.54 1.12 2.54
CA ASP A 126 10.62 2.56 2.69
C ASP A 126 11.44 3.14 1.54
N SER A 127 10.86 4.08 0.79
CA SER A 127 11.55 4.72 -0.32
C SER A 127 12.76 5.58 0.12
N ALA A 128 12.76 6.09 1.35
CA ALA A 128 13.90 6.78 1.95
C ALA A 128 15.02 5.83 2.40
N GLY A 129 14.74 4.52 2.44
CA GLY A 129 15.72 3.52 2.86
C GLY A 129 15.95 3.46 4.36
N ASP A 130 15.00 3.95 5.15
CA ASP A 130 15.08 3.90 6.61
C ASP A 130 14.67 2.53 7.16
N GLU A 131 15.15 2.24 8.37
CA GLU A 131 14.83 1.00 9.06
C GLU A 131 13.37 1.00 9.52
N ILE A 132 12.76 -0.18 9.55
CA ILE A 132 11.37 -0.32 10.01
C ILE A 132 11.16 0.25 11.42
N PRO A 133 10.14 1.10 11.65
CA PRO A 133 9.79 1.59 12.98
C PRO A 133 9.39 0.48 13.95
N LYS A 134 9.61 0.74 15.25
CA LYS A 134 9.33 -0.23 16.32
C LYS A 134 7.87 -0.69 16.37
N GLU A 135 6.93 0.21 16.12
CA GLU A 135 5.49 -0.06 16.10
C GLU A 135 5.15 -1.10 15.03
N MET A 136 5.70 -0.92 13.84
CA MET A 136 5.50 -1.85 12.72
C MET A 136 6.25 -3.17 12.93
N MET A 137 7.45 -3.13 13.57
CA MET A 137 8.16 -4.37 13.93
C MET A 137 7.36 -5.17 14.95
N THR A 138 6.67 -4.53 15.88
CA THR A 138 5.76 -5.18 16.84
C THR A 138 4.63 -5.93 16.08
N PHE A 139 4.06 -5.31 15.06
CA PHE A 139 3.08 -5.97 14.19
C PHE A 139 3.69 -7.16 13.45
N VAL A 140 4.89 -7.03 12.89
CA VAL A 140 5.61 -8.15 12.22
C VAL A 140 5.76 -9.34 13.17
N GLU A 141 6.20 -9.12 14.41
CA GLU A 141 6.37 -10.20 15.38
C GLU A 141 5.01 -10.83 15.79
N ARG A 142 3.94 -10.04 15.85
CA ARG A 142 2.58 -10.55 16.05
C ARG A 142 2.15 -11.47 14.91
N VAL A 143 2.35 -11.07 13.65
CA VAL A 143 2.05 -11.90 12.47
C VAL A 143 2.88 -13.18 12.47
N LYS A 144 4.17 -13.12 12.76
CA LYS A 144 5.05 -14.30 12.89
C LYS A 144 4.57 -15.26 13.98
N LYS A 145 4.15 -14.73 15.13
CA LYS A 145 3.59 -15.54 16.23
C LYS A 145 2.29 -16.22 15.81
N GLN A 146 1.38 -15.50 15.16
CA GLN A 146 0.13 -16.05 14.64
C GLN A 146 0.40 -17.16 13.60
N GLY A 147 1.33 -16.94 12.68
CA GLY A 147 1.71 -17.94 11.69
C GLY A 147 2.19 -19.26 12.32
N LYS A 148 3.05 -19.16 13.34
CA LYS A 148 3.52 -20.35 14.08
C LYS A 148 2.41 -21.10 14.83
N ALA A 149 1.37 -20.39 15.26
CA ALA A 149 0.26 -20.95 16.03
C ALA A 149 -0.83 -21.62 15.16
N LEU A 150 -0.76 -21.50 13.84
CA LEU A 150 -1.71 -22.14 12.93
C LEU A 150 -1.66 -23.68 13.03
N LYS A 151 -2.77 -24.33 12.73
CA LYS A 151 -2.85 -25.81 12.64
C LYS A 151 -1.77 -26.38 11.69
N SER A 152 -1.49 -25.68 10.59
CA SER A 152 -0.33 -25.91 9.70
C SER A 152 0.61 -24.71 9.86
N PRO A 153 1.66 -24.81 10.68
CA PRO A 153 2.50 -23.67 11.02
C PRO A 153 3.18 -23.03 9.82
N ILE A 154 3.18 -21.70 9.80
CA ILE A 154 3.88 -20.88 8.81
C ILE A 154 5.01 -20.13 9.51
N ASN A 155 6.24 -20.34 9.04
CA ASN A 155 7.41 -19.63 9.55
C ASN A 155 7.72 -18.42 8.65
N PHE A 156 7.08 -17.30 8.93
CA PHE A 156 7.31 -16.06 8.19
C PHE A 156 8.75 -15.57 8.33
N LYS A 157 9.36 -15.26 7.19
CA LYS A 157 10.64 -14.54 7.10
C LYS A 157 10.33 -13.06 6.92
N PHE A 158 10.94 -12.22 7.76
CA PHE A 158 10.91 -10.77 7.62
C PHE A 158 12.17 -10.30 6.91
N ASP A 159 12.02 -9.31 6.03
CA ASP A 159 13.10 -8.61 5.37
C ASP A 159 12.67 -7.16 5.03
N GLN A 160 13.61 -6.28 4.69
CA GLN A 160 13.35 -4.88 4.37
C GLN A 160 14.38 -4.37 3.34
N ASN A 161 14.07 -3.23 2.67
CA ASN A 161 15.03 -2.64 1.74
C ASN A 161 16.14 -1.84 2.43
N TYR A 162 16.04 -1.54 3.73
CA TYR A 162 17.10 -0.87 4.47
C TYR A 162 18.48 -1.52 4.22
N PRO A 163 19.55 -0.74 3.97
CA PRO A 163 19.62 0.72 3.91
C PRO A 163 19.52 1.30 2.48
N VAL A 164 18.78 0.65 1.58
CA VAL A 164 18.72 1.06 0.16
C VAL A 164 17.71 2.20 -0.02
N GLU A 165 18.23 3.39 -0.26
CA GLU A 165 17.45 4.59 -0.60
C GLU A 165 17.07 4.58 -2.08
N HIS A 166 15.82 4.88 -2.39
CA HIS A 166 15.26 4.99 -3.73
C HIS A 166 14.83 6.42 -4.05
N GLN A 167 14.23 7.10 -3.06
CA GLN A 167 13.68 8.43 -3.18
C GLN A 167 14.65 9.47 -2.66
N TYR A 168 15.00 10.42 -3.52
CA TYR A 168 15.88 11.55 -3.20
C TYR A 168 15.11 12.87 -3.12
N GLY A 169 13.91 12.92 -3.67
CA GLY A 169 12.95 14.03 -3.52
C GLY A 169 11.99 13.79 -2.36
N ASP A 170 11.02 14.69 -2.18
CA ASP A 170 10.12 14.70 -1.02
C ASP A 170 8.63 14.48 -1.37
N THR A 171 8.30 14.22 -2.65
CA THR A 171 6.89 14.20 -3.09
C THR A 171 6.34 12.83 -3.48
N GLU A 172 7.19 11.83 -3.75
CA GLU A 172 6.79 10.60 -4.42
C GLU A 172 6.61 9.38 -3.50
N CYS A 173 6.76 9.50 -2.17
CA CYS A 173 6.67 8.37 -1.22
C CYS A 173 5.37 7.55 -1.38
N GLY A 174 4.23 8.22 -1.60
CA GLY A 174 2.96 7.56 -1.87
C GLY A 174 2.97 6.77 -3.18
N ILE A 175 3.59 7.29 -4.24
CA ILE A 175 3.74 6.59 -5.52
C ILE A 175 4.68 5.37 -5.37
N TYR A 176 5.78 5.51 -4.64
CA TYR A 176 6.68 4.40 -4.32
C TYR A 176 5.94 3.28 -3.58
N SER A 177 5.12 3.64 -2.59
CA SER A 177 4.33 2.69 -1.82
C SER A 177 3.31 1.95 -2.70
N LEU A 178 2.59 2.65 -3.58
CA LEU A 178 1.68 2.05 -4.55
C LEU A 178 2.42 1.12 -5.53
N TYR A 179 3.55 1.59 -6.06
CA TYR A 179 4.39 0.81 -6.97
C TYR A 179 4.86 -0.49 -6.33
N PHE A 180 5.39 -0.40 -5.11
CA PHE A 180 5.85 -1.57 -4.37
C PHE A 180 4.73 -2.60 -4.19
N ILE A 181 3.58 -2.19 -3.64
CA ILE A 181 2.45 -3.10 -3.40
C ILE A 181 1.96 -3.73 -4.70
N ALA A 182 1.75 -2.93 -5.76
CA ALA A 182 1.25 -3.44 -7.03
C ALA A 182 2.21 -4.47 -7.67
N HIS A 183 3.52 -4.19 -7.66
CA HIS A 183 4.51 -5.09 -8.28
C HIS A 183 4.75 -6.36 -7.47
N MET A 184 4.67 -6.30 -6.13
CA MET A 184 4.68 -7.48 -5.27
C MET A 184 3.41 -8.32 -5.44
N LEU A 185 2.26 -7.68 -5.57
CA LEU A 185 0.97 -8.35 -5.80
C LEU A 185 0.95 -9.11 -7.12
N GLU A 186 1.41 -8.48 -8.19
CA GLU A 186 1.43 -9.03 -9.54
C GLU A 186 2.61 -10.00 -9.81
N ASP A 187 3.45 -10.23 -8.80
CA ASP A 187 4.71 -11.01 -8.92
C ASP A 187 5.66 -10.49 -10.02
N ARG A 188 5.58 -9.19 -10.36
CA ARG A 188 6.49 -8.53 -11.32
C ARG A 188 7.87 -8.35 -10.74
N HIS A 189 7.96 -8.08 -9.45
CA HIS A 189 9.21 -7.94 -8.71
C HIS A 189 9.21 -8.80 -7.45
N THR A 190 10.39 -9.19 -7.02
CA THR A 190 10.62 -9.86 -5.74
C THR A 190 11.13 -8.85 -4.71
N SER A 191 11.12 -9.20 -3.42
CA SER A 191 11.75 -8.42 -2.36
C SER A 191 13.23 -8.09 -2.66
N GLU A 192 13.96 -9.06 -3.24
CA GLU A 192 15.35 -8.87 -3.63
C GLU A 192 15.55 -7.79 -4.71
N TYR A 193 14.55 -7.58 -5.57
CA TYR A 193 14.62 -6.51 -6.56
C TYR A 193 14.76 -5.14 -5.89
N PHE A 194 13.93 -4.86 -4.90
CA PHE A 194 13.93 -3.60 -4.16
C PHE A 194 15.17 -3.38 -3.30
N LYS A 195 15.93 -4.43 -3.01
CA LYS A 195 17.22 -4.36 -2.29
C LYS A 195 18.41 -4.16 -3.22
N LYS A 196 18.26 -4.45 -4.50
CA LYS A 196 19.38 -4.47 -5.46
C LYS A 196 19.29 -3.41 -6.55
N HIS A 197 18.11 -2.85 -6.79
CA HIS A 197 17.86 -1.91 -7.88
C HIS A 197 17.26 -0.63 -7.34
N ILE A 198 17.96 0.47 -7.53
CA ILE A 198 17.44 1.80 -7.17
C ILE A 198 16.37 2.21 -8.18
N LEU A 199 15.22 2.61 -7.66
CA LEU A 199 14.13 3.21 -8.41
C LEU A 199 14.25 4.74 -8.24
N TYR A 200 14.52 5.46 -9.32
CA TYR A 200 14.71 6.91 -9.25
C TYR A 200 13.38 7.67 -9.34
N ASP A 201 13.29 8.82 -8.67
CA ASP A 201 12.09 9.68 -8.63
C ASP A 201 11.51 9.96 -10.01
N LYS A 202 12.34 10.34 -10.97
CA LYS A 202 11.92 10.60 -12.36
C LYS A 202 11.25 9.40 -13.04
N TYR A 203 11.55 8.18 -12.59
CA TYR A 203 10.85 6.98 -13.05
C TYR A 203 9.52 6.83 -12.33
N MET A 204 9.48 7.11 -11.03
CA MET A 204 8.27 7.03 -10.22
C MET A 204 7.21 8.09 -10.60
N GLU A 205 7.61 9.31 -10.92
CA GLU A 205 6.71 10.38 -11.42
C GLU A 205 5.80 9.92 -12.57
N LYS A 206 6.29 9.02 -13.43
CA LYS A 206 5.50 8.47 -14.54
C LYS A 206 4.32 7.64 -14.07
N PHE A 207 4.42 7.05 -12.87
CA PHE A 207 3.37 6.21 -12.31
C PHE A 207 2.16 7.00 -11.82
N ARG A 208 2.28 8.32 -11.61
CA ARG A 208 1.11 9.20 -11.42
C ARG A 208 0.10 9.04 -12.55
N LYS A 209 0.57 8.99 -13.81
CA LYS A 209 -0.27 8.80 -15.01
C LYS A 209 -0.72 7.36 -15.24
N ILE A 210 -0.12 6.40 -14.55
CA ILE A 210 -0.49 4.99 -14.62
C ILE A 210 -1.57 4.68 -13.58
N TYR A 211 -1.42 5.21 -12.36
CA TYR A 211 -2.35 4.97 -11.27
C TYR A 211 -3.56 5.90 -11.29
N PHE A 212 -3.49 7.02 -11.99
CA PHE A 212 -4.56 8.00 -12.05
C PHE A 212 -4.86 8.43 -13.48
N ASN A 213 -6.14 8.61 -13.76
CA ASN A 213 -6.59 9.23 -15.01
C ASN A 213 -6.58 10.75 -14.88
N ASP A 214 -6.24 11.45 -15.98
CA ASP A 214 -6.40 12.90 -16.04
C ASP A 214 -7.86 13.27 -15.77
N ALA A 215 -8.08 14.31 -14.97
CA ALA A 215 -9.41 14.91 -14.84
C ALA A 215 -9.78 15.52 -16.19
N LEU A 216 -10.80 14.94 -16.86
CA LEU A 216 -11.36 15.44 -18.13
C LEU A 216 -11.90 16.86 -17.97
#